data_45cabf7bd886936f12cdca1e97c19171
#
_entry.id   45cabf7bd886936f12cdca1e97c19171
#
_cell.length_a   1.000
_cell.length_b   1.000
_cell.length_c   1.000
_cell.angle_alpha   90.00
_cell.angle_beta   90.00
_cell.angle_gamma   90.00
#
_symmetry.space_group_name_H-M   'P 1'
#
loop_
_entity.id
_entity.type
_entity.pdbx_description
1 polymer ?
#
loop_
_entity_poly.entity_id
_entity_poly.type
_entity_poly.pdbx_seq_one_letter_code
_entity_poly.pdbx_strand_id
1 'polypeptide(L)'
;MSVENKLILKILQDKEWDTVIEKGITPNYFTGSNKRAFKWLGDFRVSYGSIPEIDTFKKHFPEVSLNVDAKECTSYYCDEVRKKIRHNKLVAVLDKATDRINNDEIDECYSDIGKLLLEVNTEFTLSEKVDVGTNTLERFKDYELSKITGGMTGYPIGIKPIDKQTGGMKEVDLFTFLGKSGIGKTWILCVIASNLLKAGYKVLFLTKEMSPNQILKRMDAILAQVSYNRLKNGKLSPAEEEQYRIYLEKYAPKYANKLSIELVVNGVNECVAKVDAFQPEVLLVDGGYLMSEGTDPEDWKAVISVWKAFKTMSLSRKVPTIITSQLTEKNTIAYSTGLKQYCDGMWVLKQDEVQRASKEISVENLKIRDGEHLLPFTMNWDWNEMKFDVAFQAFDSETNTGFLVKEKPMALKKLGE
;
A
#
# COMPACT_ATOMS: atom_id res chain seq x y z
N MET A 1 -17.87 23.07 -29.41
CA MET A 1 -19.04 22.75 -28.55
C MET A 1 -18.57 21.93 -27.37
N SER A 2 -19.00 22.30 -26.15
CA SER A 2 -18.48 21.67 -24.94
C SER A 2 -19.04 20.24 -24.75
N VAL A 3 -18.15 19.28 -24.55
CA VAL A 3 -18.54 17.89 -24.18
C VAL A 3 -19.32 17.86 -22.88
N GLU A 4 -19.03 18.81 -21.96
CA GLU A 4 -19.75 19.00 -20.71
C GLU A 4 -21.25 19.25 -20.92
N ASN A 5 -21.59 20.11 -21.91
CA ASN A 5 -22.98 20.43 -22.26
C ASN A 5 -23.70 19.22 -22.85
N LYS A 6 -22.97 18.39 -23.64
CA LYS A 6 -23.53 17.14 -24.17
C LYS A 6 -23.84 16.14 -23.06
N LEU A 7 -22.95 16.01 -22.07
CA LEU A 7 -23.20 15.15 -20.92
C LEU A 7 -24.37 15.65 -20.08
N ILE A 8 -24.46 16.96 -19.79
CA ILE A 8 -25.60 17.53 -19.04
C ILE A 8 -26.91 17.28 -19.79
N LEU A 9 -26.93 17.51 -21.12
CA LEU A 9 -28.11 17.22 -21.93
C LEU A 9 -28.53 15.75 -21.86
N LYS A 10 -27.59 14.82 -21.96
CA LYS A 10 -27.87 13.39 -21.88
C LYS A 10 -28.39 12.97 -20.51
N ILE A 11 -27.80 13.50 -19.41
CA ILE A 11 -28.32 13.27 -18.08
C ILE A 11 -29.79 13.69 -17.95
N LEU A 12 -30.14 14.83 -18.54
CA LEU A 12 -31.52 15.33 -18.55
C LEU A 12 -32.47 14.49 -19.44
N GLN A 13 -31.98 13.99 -20.55
CA GLN A 13 -32.77 13.17 -21.50
C GLN A 13 -32.97 11.74 -21.01
N ASP A 14 -31.86 11.08 -20.68
CA ASP A 14 -31.83 9.64 -20.38
C ASP A 14 -32.15 9.35 -18.90
N LYS A 15 -32.10 10.38 -18.05
CA LYS A 15 -32.27 10.27 -16.59
C LYS A 15 -31.24 9.34 -15.90
N GLU A 16 -30.13 9.03 -16.57
CA GLU A 16 -29.11 8.07 -16.17
C GLU A 16 -28.07 8.68 -15.20
N TRP A 17 -28.52 9.15 -14.04
CA TRP A 17 -27.61 9.69 -13.04
C TRP A 17 -26.71 8.63 -12.41
N ASP A 18 -27.20 7.41 -12.24
CA ASP A 18 -26.45 6.33 -11.61
C ASP A 18 -25.22 5.95 -12.47
N THR A 19 -25.38 5.89 -13.78
CA THR A 19 -24.28 5.72 -14.76
C THR A 19 -23.19 6.79 -14.58
N VAL A 20 -23.59 8.04 -14.34
CA VAL A 20 -22.65 9.16 -14.13
C VAL A 20 -21.85 8.99 -12.85
N ILE A 21 -22.52 8.56 -11.78
CA ILE A 21 -21.86 8.30 -10.47
C ILE A 21 -20.95 7.07 -10.56
N GLU A 22 -21.41 5.99 -11.18
CA GLU A 22 -20.61 4.77 -11.40
C GLU A 22 -19.34 5.05 -12.22
N LYS A 23 -19.44 5.95 -13.19
CA LYS A 23 -18.27 6.45 -13.94
C LYS A 23 -17.40 7.43 -13.12
N GLY A 24 -17.75 7.73 -11.87
CA GLY A 24 -16.97 8.60 -10.98
C GLY A 24 -16.93 10.06 -11.44
N ILE A 25 -17.92 10.53 -12.19
CA ILE A 25 -18.00 11.94 -12.60
C ILE A 25 -18.42 12.79 -11.40
N THR A 26 -17.64 13.79 -11.08
CA THR A 26 -17.88 14.74 -9.97
C THR A 26 -17.98 16.16 -10.52
N PRO A 27 -18.46 17.14 -9.72
CA PRO A 27 -18.49 18.54 -10.14
C PRO A 27 -17.13 19.10 -10.61
N ASN A 28 -16.02 18.50 -10.21
CA ASN A 28 -14.67 18.91 -10.62
C ASN A 28 -14.32 18.58 -12.08
N TYR A 29 -15.14 17.78 -12.74
CA TYR A 29 -15.03 17.49 -14.17
C TYR A 29 -15.66 18.58 -15.05
N PHE A 30 -16.27 19.58 -14.44
CA PHE A 30 -16.95 20.67 -15.13
C PHE A 30 -16.33 22.02 -14.78
N THR A 31 -16.52 23.00 -15.67
CA THR A 31 -16.00 24.35 -15.51
C THR A 31 -17.15 25.39 -15.49
N GLY A 32 -16.91 26.52 -14.83
CA GLY A 32 -17.84 27.66 -14.83
C GLY A 32 -19.27 27.32 -14.44
N SER A 33 -20.24 27.71 -15.27
CA SER A 33 -21.67 27.46 -15.06
C SER A 33 -22.02 25.97 -15.10
N ASN A 34 -21.34 25.17 -15.89
CA ASN A 34 -21.55 23.73 -15.96
C ASN A 34 -21.25 23.03 -14.64
N LYS A 35 -20.24 23.49 -13.89
CA LYS A 35 -19.92 22.95 -12.55
C LYS A 35 -21.07 23.20 -11.57
N ARG A 36 -21.63 24.41 -11.57
CA ARG A 36 -22.78 24.75 -10.71
C ARG A 36 -24.02 23.96 -11.12
N ALA A 37 -24.28 23.85 -12.41
CA ALA A 37 -25.40 23.09 -12.96
C ALA A 37 -25.33 21.61 -12.62
N PHE A 38 -24.15 20.98 -12.77
CA PHE A 38 -23.97 19.58 -12.44
C PHE A 38 -24.17 19.34 -10.93
N LYS A 39 -23.62 20.19 -10.06
CA LYS A 39 -23.84 20.10 -8.61
C LYS A 39 -25.33 20.19 -8.28
N TRP A 40 -26.02 21.15 -8.86
CA TRP A 40 -27.45 21.32 -8.65
C TRP A 40 -28.29 20.12 -9.11
N LEU A 41 -27.91 19.47 -10.23
CA LEU A 41 -28.56 18.22 -10.67
C LEU A 41 -28.45 17.11 -9.61
N GLY A 42 -27.29 16.97 -8.97
CA GLY A 42 -27.09 16.04 -7.84
C GLY A 42 -27.94 16.40 -6.64
N ASP A 43 -27.94 17.68 -6.25
CA ASP A 43 -28.73 18.17 -5.11
C ASP A 43 -30.24 18.02 -5.38
N PHE A 44 -30.68 18.25 -6.61
CA PHE A 44 -32.09 18.05 -7.02
C PHE A 44 -32.50 16.58 -6.92
N ARG A 45 -31.65 15.66 -7.40
CA ARG A 45 -31.91 14.21 -7.28
C ARG A 45 -32.00 13.77 -5.84
N VAL A 46 -31.12 14.26 -4.96
CA VAL A 46 -31.16 13.95 -3.53
C VAL A 46 -32.47 14.44 -2.90
N SER A 47 -32.94 15.63 -3.30
CA SER A 47 -34.13 16.24 -2.73
C SER A 47 -35.44 15.67 -3.23
N TYR A 48 -35.50 15.30 -4.52
CA TYR A 48 -36.72 14.91 -5.20
C TYR A 48 -36.75 13.47 -5.73
N GLY A 49 -35.67 12.73 -5.58
CA GLY A 49 -35.54 11.32 -6.02
C GLY A 49 -35.44 11.12 -7.54
N SER A 50 -35.43 12.20 -8.33
CA SER A 50 -35.44 12.17 -9.80
C SER A 50 -34.60 13.29 -10.39
N ILE A 51 -34.22 13.16 -11.66
CA ILE A 51 -33.59 14.22 -12.44
C ILE A 51 -34.66 15.18 -12.97
N PRO A 52 -34.42 16.51 -12.93
CA PRO A 52 -35.41 17.50 -13.38
C PRO A 52 -35.70 17.39 -14.88
N GLU A 53 -36.85 17.91 -15.28
CA GLU A 53 -37.16 18.11 -16.69
C GLU A 53 -36.32 19.20 -17.32
N ILE A 54 -36.07 19.11 -18.63
CA ILE A 54 -35.21 20.07 -19.37
C ILE A 54 -35.66 21.52 -19.17
N ASP A 55 -36.98 21.75 -19.17
CA ASP A 55 -37.52 23.12 -19.00
C ASP A 55 -37.27 23.67 -17.58
N THR A 56 -37.36 22.81 -16.57
CA THR A 56 -37.01 23.19 -15.19
C THR A 56 -35.53 23.54 -15.08
N PHE A 57 -34.66 22.74 -15.71
CA PHE A 57 -33.24 23.01 -15.75
C PHE A 57 -32.90 24.33 -16.46
N LYS A 58 -33.48 24.57 -17.65
CA LYS A 58 -33.27 25.82 -18.42
C LYS A 58 -33.68 27.08 -17.66
N LYS A 59 -34.73 27.00 -16.83
CA LYS A 59 -35.14 28.14 -15.98
C LYS A 59 -34.09 28.46 -14.92
N HIS A 60 -33.38 27.46 -14.37
CA HIS A 60 -32.37 27.67 -13.34
C HIS A 60 -30.99 28.02 -13.93
N PHE A 61 -30.66 27.49 -15.10
CA PHE A 61 -29.36 27.67 -15.76
C PHE A 61 -29.52 28.09 -17.22
N PRO A 62 -30.08 29.30 -17.48
CA PRO A 62 -30.28 29.79 -18.86
C PRO A 62 -28.94 29.99 -19.59
N GLU A 63 -27.82 30.15 -18.85
CA GLU A 63 -26.49 30.29 -19.40
C GLU A 63 -25.85 28.99 -19.87
N VAL A 64 -26.41 27.84 -19.49
CA VAL A 64 -25.91 26.52 -19.94
C VAL A 64 -26.58 26.17 -21.27
N SER A 65 -25.80 26.22 -22.33
CA SER A 65 -26.32 25.89 -23.68
C SER A 65 -26.59 24.38 -23.80
N LEU A 66 -27.86 24.02 -23.92
CA LEU A 66 -28.32 22.67 -24.27
C LEU A 66 -28.61 22.49 -25.76
N ASN A 67 -28.34 23.51 -26.58
CA ASN A 67 -28.50 23.39 -28.03
C ASN A 67 -27.26 22.70 -28.63
N VAL A 68 -27.08 21.44 -28.29
CA VAL A 68 -25.98 20.58 -28.73
C VAL A 68 -26.53 19.24 -29.26
N ASP A 69 -25.85 18.70 -30.26
CA ASP A 69 -26.19 17.38 -30.81
C ASP A 69 -25.47 16.32 -29.94
N ALA A 70 -26.22 15.52 -29.19
CA ALA A 70 -25.74 14.45 -28.31
C ALA A 70 -26.44 13.14 -28.69
N LYS A 71 -25.83 12.37 -29.61
CA LYS A 71 -26.40 11.13 -30.17
C LYS A 71 -26.00 9.89 -29.39
N GLU A 72 -24.83 9.94 -28.76
CA GLU A 72 -24.27 8.80 -28.02
C GLU A 72 -24.89 8.67 -26.63
N CYS A 73 -24.64 7.55 -25.95
CA CYS A 73 -25.17 7.28 -24.61
C CYS A 73 -24.46 8.12 -23.54
N THR A 74 -25.06 8.24 -22.36
CA THR A 74 -24.51 8.96 -21.20
C THR A 74 -23.13 8.46 -20.84
N SER A 75 -22.89 7.14 -20.84
CA SER A 75 -21.59 6.53 -20.55
C SER A 75 -20.47 7.03 -21.47
N TYR A 76 -20.75 7.14 -22.77
CA TYR A 76 -19.78 7.67 -23.75
C TYR A 76 -19.36 9.11 -23.40
N TYR A 77 -20.32 9.99 -23.10
CA TYR A 77 -19.98 11.37 -22.75
C TYR A 77 -19.29 11.51 -21.40
N CYS A 78 -19.53 10.59 -20.46
CA CYS A 78 -18.73 10.51 -19.23
C CYS A 78 -17.24 10.25 -19.56
N ASP A 79 -16.96 9.30 -20.45
CA ASP A 79 -15.58 8.98 -20.85
C ASP A 79 -14.93 10.14 -21.63
N GLU A 80 -15.68 10.81 -22.48
CA GLU A 80 -15.19 12.01 -23.21
C GLU A 80 -14.92 13.22 -22.28
N VAL A 81 -15.75 13.44 -21.26
CA VAL A 81 -15.50 14.46 -20.24
C VAL A 81 -14.23 14.13 -19.44
N ARG A 82 -14.04 12.88 -19.06
CA ARG A 82 -12.80 12.42 -18.42
C ARG A 82 -11.57 12.66 -19.28
N LYS A 83 -11.63 12.28 -20.55
CA LYS A 83 -10.55 12.49 -21.52
C LYS A 83 -10.19 13.98 -21.65
N LYS A 84 -11.21 14.85 -21.74
CA LYS A 84 -11.01 16.30 -21.78
C LYS A 84 -10.29 16.82 -20.53
N ILE A 85 -10.70 16.40 -19.35
CA ILE A 85 -10.06 16.84 -18.10
C ILE A 85 -8.62 16.35 -18.01
N ARG A 86 -8.35 15.10 -18.38
CA ARG A 86 -6.97 14.59 -18.48
C ARG A 86 -6.12 15.46 -19.39
N HIS A 87 -6.63 15.76 -20.57
CA HIS A 87 -5.96 16.63 -21.52
C HIS A 87 -5.66 18.00 -20.92
N ASN A 88 -6.67 18.65 -20.33
CA ASN A 88 -6.50 19.99 -19.73
C ASN A 88 -5.50 19.99 -18.56
N LYS A 89 -5.55 18.97 -17.70
CA LYS A 89 -4.58 18.83 -16.60
C LYS A 89 -3.17 18.64 -17.14
N LEU A 90 -3.01 17.78 -18.15
CA LEU A 90 -1.70 17.56 -18.77
C LEU A 90 -1.14 18.84 -19.40
N VAL A 91 -1.98 19.57 -20.15
CA VAL A 91 -1.57 20.86 -20.74
C VAL A 91 -1.15 21.84 -19.65
N ALA A 92 -1.95 22.01 -18.59
CA ALA A 92 -1.63 22.94 -17.51
C ALA A 92 -0.30 22.60 -16.78
N VAL A 93 0.03 21.30 -16.66
CA VAL A 93 1.31 20.91 -16.07
C VAL A 93 2.46 21.08 -17.04
N LEU A 94 2.26 20.82 -18.33
CA LEU A 94 3.29 21.07 -19.35
C LEU A 94 3.60 22.58 -19.47
N ASP A 95 2.58 23.44 -19.43
CA ASP A 95 2.77 24.90 -19.42
C ASP A 95 3.58 25.32 -18.18
N LYS A 96 3.18 24.87 -16.99
CA LYS A 96 3.90 25.14 -15.75
C LYS A 96 5.33 24.56 -15.75
N ALA A 97 5.51 23.36 -16.29
CA ALA A 97 6.83 22.76 -16.44
C ALA A 97 7.72 23.57 -17.38
N THR A 98 7.17 24.09 -18.48
CA THR A 98 7.88 24.96 -19.41
C THR A 98 8.33 26.27 -18.72
N ASP A 99 7.44 26.89 -17.94
CA ASP A 99 7.79 28.10 -17.18
C ASP A 99 8.90 27.85 -16.16
N ARG A 100 8.86 26.72 -15.44
CA ARG A 100 9.90 26.34 -14.48
C ARG A 100 11.24 26.07 -15.15
N ILE A 101 11.25 25.35 -16.28
CA ILE A 101 12.46 25.10 -17.06
C ILE A 101 13.07 26.42 -17.52
N ASN A 102 12.26 27.36 -17.98
CA ASN A 102 12.73 28.67 -18.40
C ASN A 102 13.32 29.52 -17.25
N ASN A 103 12.90 29.23 -16.01
CA ASN A 103 13.41 29.88 -14.78
C ASN A 103 14.54 29.09 -14.11
N ASP A 104 15.03 27.99 -14.70
CA ASP A 104 16.06 27.09 -14.15
C ASP A 104 15.65 26.36 -12.86
N GLU A 105 14.31 26.18 -12.66
CA GLU A 105 13.71 25.48 -11.52
C GLU A 105 13.47 24.00 -11.85
N ILE A 106 14.53 23.24 -12.11
CA ILE A 106 14.43 21.89 -12.68
C ILE A 106 13.86 20.88 -11.68
N ASP A 107 14.26 20.92 -10.40
CA ASP A 107 13.82 19.98 -9.37
C ASP A 107 12.32 20.14 -9.05
N GLU A 108 11.84 21.37 -9.01
CA GLU A 108 10.41 21.69 -8.85
C GLU A 108 9.58 21.22 -10.05
N CYS A 109 10.15 21.29 -11.26
CA CYS A 109 9.53 20.77 -12.46
C CYS A 109 9.30 19.26 -12.36
N TYR A 110 10.31 18.48 -11.94
CA TYR A 110 10.17 17.05 -11.70
C TYR A 110 9.11 16.72 -10.63
N SER A 111 9.09 17.49 -9.53
CA SER A 111 8.09 17.32 -8.47
C SER A 111 6.66 17.54 -8.97
N ASP A 112 6.42 18.60 -9.75
CA ASP A 112 5.08 18.90 -10.28
C ASP A 112 4.58 17.85 -11.28
N ILE A 113 5.45 17.38 -12.17
CA ILE A 113 5.12 16.29 -13.10
C ILE A 113 4.80 14.99 -12.32
N GLY A 114 5.60 14.68 -11.32
CA GLY A 114 5.38 13.52 -10.45
C GLY A 114 4.03 13.56 -9.72
N LYS A 115 3.67 14.71 -9.15
CA LYS A 115 2.35 14.92 -8.50
C LYS A 115 1.19 14.74 -9.47
N LEU A 116 1.31 15.27 -10.70
CA LEU A 116 0.28 15.09 -11.71
C LEU A 116 0.09 13.62 -12.07
N LEU A 117 1.18 12.90 -12.31
CA LEU A 117 1.10 11.47 -12.64
C LEU A 117 0.40 10.68 -11.52
N LEU A 118 0.67 11.01 -10.26
CA LEU A 118 -0.01 10.41 -9.12
C LEU A 118 -1.51 10.77 -9.10
N GLU A 119 -1.87 12.04 -9.27
CA GLU A 119 -3.26 12.50 -9.29
C GLU A 119 -4.05 11.87 -10.44
N VAL A 120 -3.49 11.86 -11.65
CA VAL A 120 -4.14 11.25 -12.83
C VAL A 120 -4.37 9.76 -12.60
N ASN A 121 -3.41 9.07 -12.02
CA ASN A 121 -3.55 7.63 -11.75
C ASN A 121 -4.54 7.32 -10.62
N THR A 122 -4.73 8.22 -9.65
CA THR A 122 -5.65 8.01 -8.52
C THR A 122 -7.09 8.43 -8.82
N GLU A 123 -7.31 9.52 -9.57
CA GLU A 123 -8.66 10.00 -9.91
C GLU A 123 -9.41 9.06 -10.88
N PHE A 124 -8.68 8.21 -11.60
CA PHE A 124 -9.24 7.33 -12.64
C PHE A 124 -9.29 5.85 -12.26
N THR A 125 -9.07 5.51 -11.00
CA THR A 125 -9.38 4.18 -10.51
C THR A 125 -10.90 4.00 -10.61
N LEU A 126 -11.34 3.02 -11.39
CA LEU A 126 -12.75 2.66 -11.53
C LEU A 126 -13.31 2.38 -10.14
N SER A 127 -14.43 2.95 -9.79
CA SER A 127 -15.15 2.57 -8.57
C SER A 127 -15.54 1.09 -8.72
N GLU A 128 -15.01 0.24 -7.85
CA GLU A 128 -15.39 -1.16 -7.82
C GLU A 128 -16.81 -1.23 -7.21
N LYS A 129 -17.81 -1.61 -8.03
CA LYS A 129 -19.18 -1.82 -7.58
C LYS A 129 -19.40 -3.32 -7.44
N VAL A 130 -19.76 -3.74 -6.25
CA VAL A 130 -20.17 -5.13 -6.00
C VAL A 130 -21.68 -5.17 -5.84
N ASP A 131 -22.35 -5.88 -6.73
CA ASP A 131 -23.77 -6.17 -6.61
C ASP A 131 -23.94 -7.44 -5.75
N VAL A 132 -24.81 -7.35 -4.73
CA VAL A 132 -25.05 -8.46 -3.77
C VAL A 132 -25.63 -9.69 -4.47
N GLY A 133 -26.39 -9.51 -5.55
CA GLY A 133 -27.01 -10.56 -6.34
C GLY A 133 -26.08 -11.26 -7.34
N THR A 134 -24.89 -10.67 -7.59
CA THR A 134 -23.91 -11.25 -8.52
C THR A 134 -22.84 -12.06 -7.81
N ASN A 135 -22.14 -12.93 -8.54
CA ASN A 135 -20.98 -13.70 -8.06
C ASN A 135 -21.27 -14.55 -6.80
N THR A 136 -22.51 -14.99 -6.62
CA THR A 136 -22.92 -15.75 -5.43
C THR A 136 -22.16 -17.07 -5.28
N LEU A 137 -21.88 -17.78 -6.40
CA LEU A 137 -21.11 -19.01 -6.41
C LEU A 137 -19.62 -18.77 -6.16
N GLU A 138 -19.08 -17.64 -6.63
CA GLU A 138 -17.67 -17.27 -6.36
C GLU A 138 -17.46 -17.03 -4.88
N ARG A 139 -18.37 -16.28 -4.23
CA ARG A 139 -18.31 -16.07 -2.77
C ARG A 139 -18.35 -17.37 -1.97
N PHE A 140 -19.09 -18.37 -2.45
CA PHE A 140 -19.09 -19.69 -1.81
C PHE A 140 -17.76 -20.42 -2.03
N LYS A 141 -17.16 -20.34 -3.22
CA LYS A 141 -15.82 -20.88 -3.49
C LYS A 141 -14.74 -20.23 -2.62
N ASP A 142 -14.82 -18.89 -2.41
CA ASP A 142 -13.90 -18.20 -1.51
C ASP A 142 -14.02 -18.69 -0.07
N TYR A 143 -15.25 -18.97 0.39
CA TYR A 143 -15.48 -19.60 1.68
C TYR A 143 -14.86 -21.03 1.75
N GLU A 144 -15.08 -21.85 0.70
CA GLU A 144 -14.48 -23.20 0.63
C GLU A 144 -12.94 -23.14 0.63
N LEU A 145 -12.37 -22.20 -0.10
CA LEU A 145 -10.92 -21.95 -0.09
C LEU A 145 -10.44 -21.57 1.31
N SER A 146 -11.13 -20.65 1.98
CA SER A 146 -10.81 -20.26 3.36
C SER A 146 -10.87 -21.46 4.31
N LYS A 147 -11.84 -22.37 4.14
CA LYS A 147 -11.95 -23.58 4.94
C LYS A 147 -10.78 -24.54 4.71
N ILE A 148 -10.36 -24.73 3.45
CA ILE A 148 -9.25 -25.63 3.09
C ILE A 148 -7.91 -25.07 3.57
N THR A 149 -7.72 -23.75 3.46
CA THR A 149 -6.47 -23.06 3.84
C THR A 149 -6.38 -22.69 5.32
N GLY A 150 -7.39 -23.05 6.12
CA GLY A 150 -7.45 -22.65 7.54
C GLY A 150 -7.54 -21.14 7.73
N GLY A 151 -8.19 -20.43 6.80
CA GLY A 151 -8.34 -18.98 6.79
C GLY A 151 -7.19 -18.23 6.11
N MET A 152 -6.13 -18.89 5.69
CA MET A 152 -4.99 -18.26 4.99
C MET A 152 -5.34 -18.06 3.50
N THR A 153 -5.89 -16.90 3.17
CA THR A 153 -6.29 -16.56 1.80
C THR A 153 -5.52 -15.36 1.21
N GLY A 154 -4.70 -14.72 2.04
CA GLY A 154 -3.81 -13.61 1.63
C GLY A 154 -2.35 -14.04 1.54
N TYR A 155 -1.48 -13.05 1.31
CA TYR A 155 -0.03 -13.24 1.27
C TYR A 155 0.52 -13.46 2.68
N PRO A 156 1.14 -14.61 2.99
CA PRO A 156 1.70 -14.87 4.32
C PRO A 156 2.97 -14.06 4.52
N ILE A 157 3.01 -13.24 5.57
CA ILE A 157 4.23 -12.48 5.91
C ILE A 157 5.24 -13.33 6.72
N GLY A 158 4.81 -14.51 7.19
CA GLY A 158 5.63 -15.46 7.92
C GLY A 158 5.79 -15.14 9.41
N ILE A 159 5.04 -14.18 9.94
CA ILE A 159 4.90 -13.89 11.36
C ILE A 159 3.60 -14.56 11.82
N LYS A 160 3.71 -15.80 12.30
CA LYS A 160 2.56 -16.67 12.58
C LYS A 160 1.38 -16.03 13.33
N PRO A 161 1.58 -15.27 14.44
CA PRO A 161 0.45 -14.63 15.13
C PRO A 161 -0.29 -13.63 14.24
N ILE A 162 0.44 -12.85 13.45
CA ILE A 162 -0.14 -11.88 12.51
C ILE A 162 -0.86 -12.62 11.39
N ASP A 163 -0.21 -13.60 10.75
CA ASP A 163 -0.78 -14.37 9.66
C ASP A 163 -2.06 -15.11 10.09
N LYS A 164 -2.04 -15.73 11.29
CA LYS A 164 -3.22 -16.39 11.85
C LYS A 164 -4.38 -15.42 12.07
N GLN A 165 -4.07 -14.21 12.54
CA GLN A 165 -5.09 -13.20 12.85
C GLN A 165 -5.68 -12.55 11.60
N THR A 166 -4.84 -12.28 10.58
CA THR A 166 -5.26 -11.55 9.37
C THR A 166 -5.66 -12.47 8.22
N GLY A 167 -5.34 -13.76 8.31
CA GLY A 167 -5.43 -14.68 7.17
C GLY A 167 -4.47 -14.33 6.03
N GLY A 168 -3.34 -13.69 6.35
CA GLY A 168 -2.40 -13.10 5.40
C GLY A 168 -2.84 -11.73 4.89
N MET A 169 -1.93 -10.96 4.28
CA MET A 169 -2.23 -9.68 3.66
C MET A 169 -3.15 -9.84 2.45
N LYS A 170 -4.18 -9.02 2.34
CA LYS A 170 -5.01 -8.94 1.13
C LYS A 170 -4.41 -7.98 0.10
N GLU A 171 -4.81 -8.10 -1.16
CA GLU A 171 -4.25 -7.34 -2.30
C GLU A 171 -4.21 -5.81 -2.12
N VAL A 172 -5.07 -5.27 -1.27
CA VAL A 172 -5.17 -3.82 -1.06
C VAL A 172 -4.69 -3.36 0.32
N ASP A 173 -4.13 -4.26 1.12
CA ASP A 173 -3.74 -3.97 2.49
C ASP A 173 -2.49 -3.08 2.57
N LEU A 174 -2.51 -2.21 3.58
CA LEU A 174 -1.38 -1.42 4.00
C LEU A 174 -1.03 -1.79 5.45
N PHE A 175 0.07 -2.54 5.63
CA PHE A 175 0.60 -2.91 6.93
C PHE A 175 1.75 -1.97 7.33
N THR A 176 1.84 -1.69 8.62
CA THR A 176 2.88 -0.77 9.14
C THR A 176 3.55 -1.35 10.38
N PHE A 177 4.89 -1.38 10.37
CA PHE A 177 5.69 -1.68 11.54
C PHE A 177 6.38 -0.41 12.05
N LEU A 178 6.10 -0.06 13.29
CA LEU A 178 6.65 1.10 13.98
C LEU A 178 7.73 0.67 14.97
N GLY A 179 8.68 1.54 15.24
CA GLY A 179 9.66 1.28 16.30
C GLY A 179 10.76 2.33 16.38
N LYS A 180 11.46 2.39 17.51
CA LYS A 180 12.62 3.28 17.69
C LYS A 180 13.73 2.96 16.69
N SER A 181 14.66 3.90 16.48
CA SER A 181 15.85 3.63 15.66
C SER A 181 16.66 2.46 16.25
N GLY A 182 17.20 1.62 15.36
CA GLY A 182 18.04 0.48 15.77
C GLY A 182 17.29 -0.74 16.32
N ILE A 183 15.96 -0.71 16.44
CA ILE A 183 15.18 -1.83 16.99
C ILE A 183 15.06 -3.06 16.06
N GLY A 184 15.38 -2.90 14.79
CA GLY A 184 15.33 -4.01 13.83
C GLY A 184 14.22 -3.90 12.78
N LYS A 185 13.64 -2.72 12.51
CA LYS A 185 12.60 -2.51 11.48
C LYS A 185 12.99 -3.04 10.10
N THR A 186 14.19 -2.72 9.64
CA THR A 186 14.71 -3.24 8.36
C THR A 186 14.88 -4.76 8.39
N TRP A 187 15.27 -5.34 9.54
CA TRP A 187 15.39 -6.79 9.69
C TRP A 187 14.05 -7.50 9.58
N ILE A 188 12.98 -6.96 10.18
CA ILE A 188 11.66 -7.58 10.05
C ILE A 188 11.18 -7.58 8.59
N LEU A 189 11.47 -6.51 7.82
CA LEU A 189 11.19 -6.50 6.37
C LEU A 189 12.03 -7.54 5.61
N CYS A 190 13.31 -7.72 5.96
CA CYS A 190 14.15 -8.76 5.36
C CYS A 190 13.60 -10.18 5.65
N VAL A 191 13.12 -10.43 6.87
CA VAL A 191 12.48 -11.70 7.24
C VAL A 191 11.22 -11.92 6.44
N ILE A 192 10.34 -10.92 6.37
CA ILE A 192 9.10 -10.97 5.60
C ILE A 192 9.40 -11.20 4.10
N ALA A 193 10.34 -10.44 3.52
CA ALA A 193 10.75 -10.62 2.13
C ALA A 193 11.24 -12.05 1.86
N SER A 194 12.05 -12.59 2.77
CA SER A 194 12.57 -13.95 2.65
C SER A 194 11.46 -15.01 2.73
N ASN A 195 10.45 -14.80 3.57
CA ASN A 195 9.29 -15.69 3.68
C ASN A 195 8.43 -15.64 2.40
N LEU A 196 8.14 -14.44 1.90
CA LEU A 196 7.39 -14.25 0.66
C LEU A 196 8.11 -14.89 -0.54
N LEU A 197 9.43 -14.71 -0.66
CA LEU A 197 10.22 -15.36 -1.71
C LEU A 197 10.20 -16.88 -1.62
N LYS A 198 10.32 -17.45 -0.41
CA LYS A 198 10.20 -18.89 -0.18
C LYS A 198 8.82 -19.43 -0.56
N ALA A 199 7.78 -18.65 -0.36
CA ALA A 199 6.42 -18.93 -0.80
C ALA A 199 6.20 -18.73 -2.32
N GLY A 200 7.19 -18.18 -3.03
CA GLY A 200 7.19 -18.04 -4.49
C GLY A 200 6.72 -16.68 -5.01
N TYR A 201 6.39 -15.74 -4.15
CA TYR A 201 5.89 -14.42 -4.53
C TYR A 201 6.96 -13.48 -5.06
N LYS A 202 6.53 -12.53 -5.89
CA LYS A 202 7.37 -11.49 -6.48
C LYS A 202 7.37 -10.25 -5.57
N VAL A 203 8.52 -9.88 -5.04
CA VAL A 203 8.70 -8.85 -4.01
C VAL A 203 9.52 -7.68 -4.54
N LEU A 204 9.02 -6.46 -4.37
CA LEU A 204 9.80 -5.23 -4.53
C LEU A 204 10.14 -4.68 -3.13
N PHE A 205 11.42 -4.52 -2.85
CA PHE A 205 11.92 -3.95 -1.61
C PHE A 205 12.49 -2.56 -1.90
N LEU A 206 11.82 -1.53 -1.44
CA LEU A 206 12.26 -0.14 -1.56
C LEU A 206 12.86 0.34 -0.26
N THR A 207 14.02 1.00 -0.31
CA THR A 207 14.69 1.56 0.86
C THR A 207 15.15 2.99 0.61
N LYS A 208 15.08 3.82 1.64
CA LYS A 208 15.68 5.17 1.67
C LYS A 208 16.71 5.30 2.79
N GLU A 209 16.88 4.26 3.62
CA GLU A 209 17.79 4.26 4.76
C GLU A 209 19.13 3.56 4.48
N MET A 210 19.11 2.53 3.63
CA MET A 210 20.27 1.65 3.44
C MET A 210 20.53 1.39 1.96
N SER A 211 21.78 1.05 1.62
CA SER A 211 22.09 0.61 0.26
C SER A 211 21.45 -0.76 -0.05
N PRO A 212 21.01 -0.99 -1.31
CA PRO A 212 20.46 -2.28 -1.73
C PRO A 212 21.37 -3.47 -1.41
N ASN A 213 22.68 -3.32 -1.56
CA ASN A 213 23.65 -4.38 -1.25
C ASN A 213 23.70 -4.74 0.23
N GLN A 214 23.45 -3.78 1.14
CA GLN A 214 23.38 -4.06 2.57
C GLN A 214 22.11 -4.83 2.93
N ILE A 215 20.99 -4.52 2.27
CA ILE A 215 19.74 -5.27 2.41
C ILE A 215 19.92 -6.69 1.86
N LEU A 216 20.47 -6.82 0.64
CA LEU A 216 20.72 -8.12 0.00
C LEU A 216 21.59 -9.01 0.89
N LYS A 217 22.69 -8.49 1.47
CA LYS A 217 23.54 -9.26 2.39
C LYS A 217 22.80 -9.75 3.64
N ARG A 218 21.83 -9.01 4.16
CA ARG A 218 20.96 -9.48 5.26
C ARG A 218 20.05 -10.59 4.82
N MET A 219 19.46 -10.45 3.64
CA MET A 219 18.59 -11.47 3.05
C MET A 219 19.36 -12.75 2.71
N ASP A 220 20.57 -12.61 2.17
CA ASP A 220 21.47 -13.75 1.93
C ASP A 220 21.73 -14.54 3.23
N ALA A 221 22.04 -13.84 4.33
CA ALA A 221 22.26 -14.49 5.62
C ALA A 221 21.02 -15.25 6.10
N ILE A 222 19.81 -14.65 5.94
CA ILE A 222 18.54 -15.29 6.31
C ILE A 222 18.23 -16.48 5.41
N LEU A 223 18.42 -16.35 4.10
CA LEU A 223 18.07 -17.39 3.13
C LEU A 223 19.07 -18.54 3.15
N ALA A 224 20.36 -18.23 3.32
CA ALA A 224 21.42 -19.24 3.47
C ALA A 224 21.52 -19.81 4.91
N GLN A 225 20.83 -19.21 5.91
CA GLN A 225 20.89 -19.63 7.31
C GLN A 225 22.33 -19.61 7.88
N VAL A 226 23.08 -18.52 7.56
CA VAL A 226 24.44 -18.30 8.07
C VAL A 226 24.50 -17.03 8.90
N SER A 227 25.44 -16.95 9.86
CA SER A 227 25.56 -15.78 10.72
C SER A 227 25.82 -14.50 9.91
N TYR A 228 24.94 -13.50 10.05
CA TYR A 228 25.13 -12.20 9.39
C TYR A 228 26.43 -11.51 9.80
N ASN A 229 26.78 -11.55 11.10
CA ASN A 229 28.00 -10.91 11.56
C ASN A 229 29.27 -11.58 11.00
N ARG A 230 29.29 -12.91 10.93
CA ARG A 230 30.39 -13.64 10.33
C ARG A 230 30.45 -13.41 8.80
N LEU A 231 29.31 -13.45 8.11
CA LEU A 231 29.22 -13.15 6.69
C LEU A 231 29.70 -11.73 6.36
N LYS A 232 29.22 -10.74 7.14
CA LYS A 232 29.62 -9.35 6.94
C LYS A 232 31.11 -9.12 7.08
N ASN A 233 31.77 -9.83 8.01
CA ASN A 233 33.16 -9.66 8.35
C ASN A 233 34.10 -10.65 7.63
N GLY A 234 33.59 -11.50 6.73
CA GLY A 234 34.39 -12.52 6.03
C GLY A 234 34.94 -13.58 6.99
N LYS A 235 34.17 -13.96 8.02
CA LYS A 235 34.58 -14.89 9.09
C LYS A 235 33.61 -16.06 9.24
N LEU A 236 33.00 -16.50 8.14
CA LEU A 236 32.20 -17.72 8.13
C LEU A 236 33.08 -18.92 8.50
N SER A 237 32.54 -19.88 9.20
CA SER A 237 33.19 -21.18 9.36
C SER A 237 33.22 -21.94 8.04
N PRO A 238 34.10 -22.93 7.84
CA PRO A 238 34.12 -23.71 6.60
C PRO A 238 32.77 -24.35 6.23
N ALA A 239 31.99 -24.76 7.22
CA ALA A 239 30.65 -25.31 6.99
C ALA A 239 29.67 -24.21 6.53
N GLU A 240 29.73 -23.01 7.10
CA GLU A 240 28.88 -21.87 6.68
C GLU A 240 29.31 -21.34 5.30
N GLU A 241 30.61 -21.34 4.98
CA GLU A 241 31.07 -20.95 3.64
C GLU A 241 30.52 -21.89 2.58
N GLU A 242 30.55 -23.19 2.81
CA GLU A 242 29.99 -24.20 1.91
C GLU A 242 28.48 -24.04 1.80
N GLN A 243 27.78 -23.81 2.92
CA GLN A 243 26.31 -23.58 2.93
C GLN A 243 25.95 -22.29 2.14
N TYR A 244 26.70 -21.21 2.30
CA TYR A 244 26.50 -19.96 1.59
C TYR A 244 26.80 -20.12 0.10
N ARG A 245 27.87 -20.85 -0.27
CA ARG A 245 28.18 -21.16 -1.65
C ARG A 245 27.08 -21.97 -2.33
N ILE A 246 26.56 -23.00 -1.67
CA ILE A 246 25.43 -23.81 -2.16
C ILE A 246 24.20 -22.94 -2.36
N TYR A 247 23.91 -22.04 -1.41
CA TYR A 247 22.81 -21.09 -1.54
C TYR A 247 22.96 -20.23 -2.80
N LEU A 248 24.12 -19.60 -2.99
CA LEU A 248 24.35 -18.72 -4.13
C LEU A 248 24.29 -19.46 -5.47
N GLU A 249 24.81 -20.68 -5.55
CA GLU A 249 24.85 -21.46 -6.79
C GLU A 249 23.49 -22.09 -7.16
N LYS A 250 22.76 -22.62 -6.17
CA LYS A 250 21.58 -23.45 -6.44
C LYS A 250 20.25 -22.79 -6.12
N TYR A 251 20.20 -21.90 -5.13
CA TYR A 251 18.95 -21.35 -4.62
C TYR A 251 18.74 -19.89 -5.01
N ALA A 252 19.75 -19.04 -4.90
CA ALA A 252 19.64 -17.63 -5.24
C ALA A 252 19.19 -17.40 -6.70
N PRO A 253 19.63 -18.17 -7.70
CA PRO A 253 19.16 -18.02 -9.08
C PRO A 253 17.64 -18.27 -9.25
N LYS A 254 17.01 -19.04 -8.36
CA LYS A 254 15.55 -19.29 -8.40
C LYS A 254 14.73 -18.04 -8.06
N TYR A 255 15.36 -17.05 -7.44
CA TYR A 255 14.75 -15.76 -7.11
C TYR A 255 14.99 -14.70 -8.18
N ALA A 256 15.65 -15.05 -9.30
CA ALA A 256 15.79 -14.14 -10.42
C ALA A 256 14.41 -13.62 -10.89
N ASN A 257 14.30 -12.32 -11.11
CA ASN A 257 13.06 -11.62 -11.45
C ASN A 257 11.92 -11.71 -10.40
N LYS A 258 12.17 -12.33 -9.24
CA LYS A 258 11.20 -12.38 -8.11
C LYS A 258 11.52 -11.40 -6.99
N LEU A 259 12.74 -10.90 -6.90
CA LEU A 259 13.14 -9.88 -5.95
C LEU A 259 13.84 -8.75 -6.68
N SER A 260 13.38 -7.51 -6.45
CA SER A 260 14.15 -6.29 -6.71
C SER A 260 14.33 -5.53 -5.41
N ILE A 261 15.54 -5.08 -5.14
CA ILE A 261 15.89 -4.23 -3.99
C ILE A 261 16.41 -2.92 -4.55
N GLU A 262 15.71 -1.82 -4.30
CA GLU A 262 16.00 -0.56 -4.95
C GLU A 262 16.06 0.61 -3.96
N LEU A 263 17.04 1.51 -4.17
CA LEU A 263 17.11 2.77 -3.46
C LEU A 263 16.07 3.73 -4.02
N VAL A 264 15.40 4.48 -3.15
CA VAL A 264 14.48 5.56 -3.49
C VAL A 264 15.11 6.89 -3.11
N VAL A 265 15.14 7.83 -4.04
CA VAL A 265 15.68 9.17 -3.83
C VAL A 265 14.56 10.21 -3.71
N ASN A 266 13.56 10.14 -4.60
CA ASN A 266 12.57 11.19 -4.83
C ASN A 266 11.16 10.89 -4.24
N GLY A 267 11.03 10.10 -3.18
CA GLY A 267 9.75 9.95 -2.48
C GLY A 267 8.74 9.00 -3.14
N VAL A 268 7.44 9.23 -2.87
CA VAL A 268 6.37 8.26 -3.21
C VAL A 268 6.16 8.10 -4.72
N ASN A 269 6.35 9.17 -5.51
CA ASN A 269 6.16 9.10 -6.96
C ASN A 269 7.15 8.15 -7.62
N GLU A 270 8.40 8.14 -7.17
CA GLU A 270 9.40 7.18 -7.63
C GLU A 270 9.02 5.75 -7.21
N CYS A 271 8.48 5.57 -6.00
CA CYS A 271 7.98 4.26 -5.56
C CYS A 271 6.89 3.73 -6.50
N VAL A 272 5.92 4.57 -6.87
CA VAL A 272 4.85 4.19 -7.81
C VAL A 272 5.42 3.81 -9.17
N ALA A 273 6.35 4.58 -9.71
CA ALA A 273 6.99 4.27 -10.99
C ALA A 273 7.74 2.92 -10.96
N LYS A 274 8.44 2.62 -9.84
CA LYS A 274 9.14 1.34 -9.65
C LYS A 274 8.16 0.18 -9.52
N VAL A 275 7.01 0.36 -8.85
CA VAL A 275 5.93 -0.62 -8.78
C VAL A 275 5.36 -0.89 -10.17
N ASP A 276 5.07 0.15 -10.95
CA ASP A 276 4.53 0.02 -12.31
C ASP A 276 5.53 -0.66 -13.27
N ALA A 277 6.83 -0.42 -13.09
CA ALA A 277 7.89 -1.05 -13.90
C ALA A 277 8.13 -2.52 -13.52
N PHE A 278 8.23 -2.82 -12.23
CA PHE A 278 8.55 -4.17 -11.77
C PHE A 278 7.32 -5.08 -11.64
N GLN A 279 6.12 -4.50 -11.39
CA GLN A 279 4.86 -5.22 -11.16
C GLN A 279 5.00 -6.32 -10.09
N PRO A 280 5.30 -5.95 -8.83
CA PRO A 280 5.42 -6.89 -7.73
C PRO A 280 4.05 -7.41 -7.29
N GLU A 281 4.05 -8.56 -6.62
CA GLU A 281 2.89 -9.07 -5.88
C GLU A 281 2.82 -8.48 -4.47
N VAL A 282 3.97 -8.11 -3.88
CA VAL A 282 4.05 -7.43 -2.57
C VAL A 282 5.12 -6.35 -2.60
N LEU A 283 4.80 -5.18 -2.06
CA LEU A 283 5.73 -4.07 -1.89
C LEU A 283 6.18 -3.94 -0.43
N LEU A 284 7.48 -3.83 -0.20
CA LEU A 284 8.09 -3.53 1.09
C LEU A 284 8.79 -2.17 1.02
N VAL A 285 8.55 -1.29 2.00
CA VAL A 285 9.11 0.06 2.04
C VAL A 285 9.81 0.29 3.37
N ASP A 286 11.14 0.39 3.33
CA ASP A 286 11.97 0.69 4.50
C ASP A 286 12.21 2.20 4.61
N GLY A 287 11.79 2.78 5.73
CA GLY A 287 11.91 4.21 5.97
C GLY A 287 10.81 5.06 5.32
N GLY A 288 9.54 4.62 5.39
CA GLY A 288 8.41 5.35 4.78
C GLY A 288 8.29 6.80 5.23
N TYR A 289 8.71 7.14 6.43
CA TYR A 289 8.72 8.53 6.93
C TYR A 289 9.71 9.45 6.17
N LEU A 290 10.71 8.88 5.51
CA LEU A 290 11.66 9.60 4.67
C LEU A 290 11.14 9.86 3.24
N MET A 291 9.98 9.30 2.88
CA MET A 291 9.42 9.42 1.53
C MET A 291 8.67 10.75 1.31
N SER A 292 8.55 11.61 2.33
CA SER A 292 8.00 12.96 2.20
C SER A 292 9.00 13.85 1.43
N GLU A 293 8.54 14.45 0.33
CA GLU A 293 9.36 15.35 -0.48
C GLU A 293 9.42 16.75 0.17
N GLY A 294 10.63 17.29 0.36
CA GLY A 294 10.88 18.71 0.66
C GLY A 294 10.36 19.24 2.00
N THR A 295 9.99 18.38 2.94
CA THR A 295 9.47 18.77 4.25
C THR A 295 10.34 18.24 5.37
N ASP A 296 10.30 18.94 6.51
CA ASP A 296 10.92 18.49 7.75
C ASP A 296 10.42 17.06 8.07
N PRO A 297 11.32 16.08 8.31
CA PRO A 297 10.94 14.74 8.76
C PRO A 297 10.11 14.73 10.05
N GLU A 298 10.08 15.83 10.80
CA GLU A 298 9.21 16.05 11.96
C GLU A 298 7.80 16.53 11.59
N ASP A 299 7.52 16.90 10.31
CA ASP A 299 6.16 17.26 9.87
C ASP A 299 5.29 16.00 9.75
N TRP A 300 4.60 15.71 10.85
CA TRP A 300 3.67 14.58 10.93
C TRP A 300 2.55 14.60 9.85
N LYS A 301 2.16 15.78 9.34
CA LYS A 301 1.14 15.90 8.27
C LYS A 301 1.70 15.42 6.94
N ALA A 302 2.95 15.77 6.64
CA ALA A 302 3.63 15.28 5.45
C ALA A 302 3.79 13.76 5.49
N VAL A 303 4.16 13.20 6.63
CA VAL A 303 4.25 11.75 6.79
C VAL A 303 2.88 11.06 6.62
N ILE A 304 1.80 11.61 7.18
CA ILE A 304 0.44 11.07 6.95
C ILE A 304 0.08 11.10 5.46
N SER A 305 0.47 12.13 4.71
CA SER A 305 0.21 12.20 3.27
C SER A 305 0.90 11.07 2.51
N VAL A 306 2.09 10.65 2.93
CA VAL A 306 2.81 9.49 2.38
C VAL A 306 2.00 8.20 2.59
N TRP A 307 1.46 7.96 3.80
CA TRP A 307 0.63 6.78 4.07
C TRP A 307 -0.67 6.78 3.24
N LYS A 308 -1.30 7.95 3.11
CA LYS A 308 -2.45 8.11 2.22
C LYS A 308 -2.10 7.75 0.77
N ALA A 309 -0.97 8.21 0.27
CA ALA A 309 -0.52 7.93 -1.08
C ALA A 309 -0.23 6.44 -1.30
N PHE A 310 0.45 5.77 -0.36
CA PHE A 310 0.67 4.33 -0.43
C PHE A 310 -0.63 3.53 -0.33
N LYS A 311 -1.57 3.92 0.53
CA LYS A 311 -2.90 3.25 0.57
C LYS A 311 -3.64 3.40 -0.75
N THR A 312 -3.61 4.59 -1.34
CA THR A 312 -4.22 4.83 -2.67
C THR A 312 -3.53 3.98 -3.76
N MET A 313 -2.21 3.86 -3.72
CA MET A 313 -1.45 3.00 -4.63
C MET A 313 -1.84 1.52 -4.44
N SER A 314 -1.88 1.02 -3.20
CA SER A 314 -2.30 -0.37 -2.93
C SER A 314 -3.70 -0.66 -3.48
N LEU A 315 -4.66 0.26 -3.29
CA LEU A 315 -6.01 0.14 -3.82
C LEU A 315 -6.04 0.15 -5.36
N SER A 316 -5.25 1.02 -5.99
CA SER A 316 -5.30 1.23 -7.44
C SER A 316 -4.53 0.16 -8.24
N ARG A 317 -3.46 -0.41 -7.68
CA ARG A 317 -2.61 -1.44 -8.31
C ARG A 317 -2.88 -2.85 -7.80
N LYS A 318 -3.71 -2.97 -6.76
CA LYS A 318 -3.94 -4.24 -6.06
C LYS A 318 -2.61 -4.88 -5.59
N VAL A 319 -1.71 -4.05 -5.06
CA VAL A 319 -0.41 -4.47 -4.53
C VAL A 319 -0.38 -4.18 -3.04
N PRO A 320 -0.44 -5.21 -2.19
CA PRO A 320 -0.31 -5.04 -0.75
C PRO A 320 1.06 -4.47 -0.39
N THR A 321 1.07 -3.56 0.57
CA THR A 321 2.26 -2.80 0.92
C THR A 321 2.56 -2.90 2.40
N ILE A 322 3.82 -3.16 2.76
CA ILE A 322 4.31 -3.09 4.14
C ILE A 322 5.29 -1.94 4.25
N ILE A 323 5.07 -1.05 5.21
CA ILE A 323 5.90 0.14 5.42
C ILE A 323 6.45 0.14 6.85
N THR A 324 7.74 0.47 7.01
CA THR A 324 8.31 0.78 8.32
C THR A 324 8.33 2.27 8.58
N SER A 325 8.16 2.64 9.85
CA SER A 325 8.32 4.01 10.31
C SER A 325 8.99 4.11 11.66
N GLN A 326 9.67 5.22 11.89
CA GLN A 326 10.33 5.51 13.15
C GLN A 326 9.35 6.15 14.12
N LEU A 327 9.39 5.70 15.38
CA LEU A 327 8.73 6.37 16.51
C LEU A 327 9.73 7.30 17.17
N THR A 328 9.34 8.58 17.31
CA THR A 328 10.06 9.56 18.13
C THR A 328 9.37 9.73 19.48
N GLU A 329 10.13 10.11 20.53
CA GLU A 329 9.57 10.27 21.87
C GLU A 329 8.53 11.41 21.95
N LYS A 330 8.64 12.40 21.09
CA LYS A 330 7.76 13.57 21.06
C LYS A 330 6.41 13.36 20.34
N ASN A 331 6.30 12.38 19.42
CA ASN A 331 5.19 12.28 18.47
C ASN A 331 4.33 11.02 18.59
N THR A 332 4.40 10.29 19.72
CA THR A 332 3.84 8.93 19.82
C THR A 332 2.32 8.81 19.60
N ILE A 333 1.52 9.75 20.10
CA ILE A 333 0.04 9.60 20.06
C ILE A 333 -0.57 10.20 18.79
N ALA A 334 -0.31 11.45 18.46
CA ALA A 334 -0.91 12.12 17.30
C ALA A 334 -0.44 11.50 15.98
N TYR A 335 0.85 11.18 15.89
CA TYR A 335 1.47 10.52 14.74
C TYR A 335 0.87 9.14 14.48
N SER A 336 0.82 8.27 15.51
CA SER A 336 0.23 6.94 15.34
C SER A 336 -1.27 6.98 15.03
N THR A 337 -2.02 7.95 15.58
CA THR A 337 -3.44 8.13 15.31
C THR A 337 -3.71 8.52 13.86
N GLY A 338 -2.90 9.43 13.30
CA GLY A 338 -3.00 9.82 11.89
C GLY A 338 -2.70 8.67 10.93
N LEU A 339 -1.65 7.89 11.18
CA LEU A 339 -1.29 6.72 10.36
C LEU A 339 -2.34 5.61 10.46
N LYS A 340 -2.95 5.40 11.63
CA LYS A 340 -4.01 4.40 11.84
C LYS A 340 -5.17 4.54 10.86
N GLN A 341 -5.48 5.74 10.36
CA GLN A 341 -6.58 5.96 9.42
C GLN A 341 -6.37 5.21 8.10
N TYR A 342 -5.14 5.10 7.64
CA TYR A 342 -4.79 4.52 6.34
C TYR A 342 -4.33 3.07 6.41
N CYS A 343 -3.85 2.60 7.57
CA CYS A 343 -3.37 1.23 7.74
C CYS A 343 -4.51 0.24 7.93
N ASP A 344 -4.35 -0.97 7.42
CA ASP A 344 -5.22 -2.12 7.70
C ASP A 344 -4.68 -2.93 8.88
N GLY A 345 -3.36 -3.02 9.01
CA GLY A 345 -2.65 -3.56 10.17
C GLY A 345 -1.53 -2.65 10.64
N MET A 346 -1.35 -2.51 11.95
CA MET A 346 -0.27 -1.70 12.52
C MET A 346 0.27 -2.33 13.80
N TRP A 347 1.58 -2.49 13.83
CA TRP A 347 2.30 -3.07 14.98
C TRP A 347 3.44 -2.16 15.41
N VAL A 348 3.73 -2.16 16.72
CA VAL A 348 4.90 -1.49 17.27
C VAL A 348 5.88 -2.53 17.82
N LEU A 349 7.13 -2.36 17.45
CA LEU A 349 8.25 -3.13 17.94
C LEU A 349 8.80 -2.44 19.20
N LYS A 350 8.90 -3.16 20.30
CA LYS A 350 9.44 -2.68 21.57
C LYS A 350 10.53 -3.61 22.07
N GLN A 351 11.56 -3.05 22.67
CA GLN A 351 12.67 -3.81 23.26
C GLN A 351 13.24 -3.00 24.44
N ASP A 352 13.25 -3.59 25.61
CA ASP A 352 13.98 -3.07 26.76
C ASP A 352 15.41 -3.65 26.84
N GLU A 353 16.15 -3.31 27.86
CA GLU A 353 17.53 -3.77 28.03
C GLU A 353 17.63 -5.27 28.33
N VAL A 354 16.66 -5.83 29.05
CA VAL A 354 16.59 -7.26 29.35
C VAL A 354 16.30 -8.04 28.07
N GLN A 355 15.29 -7.61 27.29
CA GLN A 355 14.95 -8.21 26.01
C GLN A 355 16.09 -8.09 24.98
N ARG A 356 16.85 -6.99 25.03
CA ARG A 356 18.04 -6.86 24.18
C ARG A 356 19.12 -7.89 24.55
N ALA A 357 19.34 -8.11 25.84
CA ALA A 357 20.29 -9.11 26.32
C ALA A 357 19.84 -10.54 26.02
N SER A 358 18.54 -10.84 26.16
CA SER A 358 17.95 -12.13 25.83
C SER A 358 17.70 -12.33 24.32
N LYS A 359 17.98 -11.32 23.49
CA LYS A 359 17.71 -11.32 22.04
C LYS A 359 16.23 -11.57 21.73
N GLU A 360 15.38 -10.85 22.40
CA GLU A 360 13.95 -10.88 22.24
C GLU A 360 13.43 -9.51 21.80
N ILE A 361 12.28 -9.48 21.12
CA ILE A 361 11.57 -8.28 20.75
C ILE A 361 10.07 -8.48 20.97
N SER A 362 9.43 -7.52 21.61
CA SER A 362 7.97 -7.50 21.77
C SER A 362 7.31 -6.85 20.57
N VAL A 363 6.23 -7.46 20.10
CA VAL A 363 5.37 -6.95 19.04
C VAL A 363 4.00 -6.68 19.62
N GLU A 364 3.60 -5.43 19.62
CA GLU A 364 2.31 -4.98 20.14
C GLU A 364 1.42 -4.50 19.00
N ASN A 365 0.20 -5.00 18.94
CA ASN A 365 -0.77 -4.61 17.94
C ASN A 365 -1.41 -3.26 18.30
N LEU A 366 -1.37 -2.30 17.37
CA LEU A 366 -2.01 -1.00 17.50
C LEU A 366 -3.31 -0.89 16.71
N LYS A 367 -3.45 -1.68 15.62
CA LYS A 367 -4.63 -1.75 14.77
C LYS A 367 -4.64 -3.03 13.95
N ILE A 368 -5.81 -3.63 13.85
CA ILE A 368 -6.22 -4.57 12.81
C ILE A 368 -7.60 -4.10 12.33
N ARG A 369 -7.80 -3.96 11.01
CA ARG A 369 -9.08 -3.52 10.45
C ARG A 369 -10.06 -4.68 10.35
N ASP A 370 -9.57 -5.85 9.93
CA ASP A 370 -10.36 -7.06 9.72
C ASP A 370 -9.83 -8.15 10.64
N GLY A 371 -10.49 -8.34 11.78
CA GLY A 371 -10.14 -9.29 12.81
C GLY A 371 -10.16 -8.73 14.24
N GLU A 372 -10.05 -9.62 15.22
CA GLU A 372 -9.95 -9.26 16.62
C GLU A 372 -8.59 -8.65 16.97
N HIS A 373 -8.52 -7.91 18.06
CA HIS A 373 -7.27 -7.30 18.52
C HIS A 373 -6.27 -8.39 18.93
N LEU A 374 -5.07 -8.40 18.34
CA LEU A 374 -4.03 -9.36 18.67
C LEU A 374 -3.37 -8.99 20.00
N LEU A 375 -3.27 -9.95 20.91
CA LEU A 375 -2.49 -9.78 22.14
C LEU A 375 -1.00 -9.56 21.81
N PRO A 376 -0.28 -8.77 22.64
CA PRO A 376 1.16 -8.62 22.48
C PRO A 376 1.86 -9.99 22.52
N PHE A 377 2.87 -10.15 21.66
CA PHE A 377 3.66 -11.38 21.63
C PHE A 377 5.15 -11.03 21.52
N THR A 378 5.98 -11.98 21.91
CA THR A 378 7.45 -11.84 21.87
C THR A 378 8.02 -12.72 20.77
N MET A 379 8.96 -12.19 20.04
CA MET A 379 9.78 -12.92 19.06
C MET A 379 11.18 -13.05 19.58
N ASN A 380 11.77 -14.24 19.42
CA ASN A 380 13.23 -14.38 19.53
C ASN A 380 13.86 -13.68 18.33
N TRP A 381 14.96 -12.93 18.56
CA TRP A 381 15.53 -12.03 17.56
C TRP A 381 17.05 -12.16 17.54
N ASP A 382 17.53 -13.28 16.96
CA ASP A 382 18.96 -13.57 16.88
C ASP A 382 19.46 -13.63 15.44
N TRP A 383 19.96 -12.51 14.95
CA TRP A 383 20.59 -12.41 13.64
C TRP A 383 22.00 -13.00 13.55
N ASN A 384 22.59 -13.49 14.66
CA ASN A 384 23.82 -14.27 14.61
C ASN A 384 23.54 -15.74 14.35
N GLU A 385 22.42 -16.25 14.87
CA GLU A 385 21.97 -17.62 14.72
C GLU A 385 20.84 -17.78 13.68
N MET A 386 20.40 -16.64 13.05
CA MET A 386 19.28 -16.60 12.13
C MET A 386 17.99 -17.24 12.69
N LYS A 387 17.78 -17.10 14.02
CA LYS A 387 16.60 -17.59 14.71
C LYS A 387 15.60 -16.47 14.89
N PHE A 388 14.43 -16.64 14.27
CA PHE A 388 13.30 -15.71 14.34
C PHE A 388 12.05 -16.46 14.81
N ASP A 389 12.20 -17.21 15.91
CA ASP A 389 11.09 -17.97 16.50
C ASP A 389 10.13 -17.02 17.21
N VAL A 390 8.82 -17.25 17.00
CA VAL A 390 7.79 -16.50 17.71
C VAL A 390 7.40 -17.27 18.97
N ALA A 391 7.65 -16.67 20.11
CA ALA A 391 7.14 -17.16 21.38
C ALA A 391 5.75 -16.59 21.62
N PHE A 392 4.73 -17.46 21.65
CA PHE A 392 3.37 -17.05 21.96
C PHE A 392 3.18 -16.99 23.47
N GLN A 393 2.86 -15.82 24.03
CA GLN A 393 2.34 -15.72 25.39
C GLN A 393 0.81 -15.75 25.32
N ALA A 394 0.22 -16.90 25.64
CA ALA A 394 -1.21 -16.93 25.90
C ALA A 394 -1.47 -16.39 27.32
N PHE A 395 -2.20 -15.29 27.43
CA PHE A 395 -2.75 -14.87 28.71
C PHE A 395 -4.01 -15.70 28.99
N ASP A 396 -3.99 -16.47 30.07
CA ASP A 396 -5.17 -17.08 30.61
C ASP A 396 -5.94 -16.03 31.40
N SER A 397 -7.12 -15.69 30.95
CA SER A 397 -7.98 -14.67 31.57
C SER A 397 -8.49 -15.07 32.98
N GLU A 398 -8.39 -16.35 33.34
CA GLU A 398 -8.85 -16.84 34.66
C GLU A 398 -7.76 -16.83 35.73
N THR A 399 -6.48 -16.98 35.36
CA THR A 399 -5.38 -17.12 36.33
C THR A 399 -4.43 -15.92 36.39
N ASN A 400 -4.54 -14.98 35.47
CA ASN A 400 -3.62 -13.83 35.34
C ASN A 400 -2.13 -14.24 35.25
N THR A 401 -1.85 -15.50 34.89
CA THR A 401 -0.52 -16.05 34.69
C THR A 401 -0.27 -16.34 33.21
N GLY A 402 0.80 -15.78 32.67
CA GLY A 402 1.20 -16.03 31.29
C GLY A 402 1.91 -17.38 31.17
N PHE A 403 1.45 -18.22 30.26
CA PHE A 403 2.17 -19.43 29.86
C PHE A 403 2.99 -19.19 28.60
N LEU A 404 4.27 -19.49 28.66
CA LEU A 404 5.15 -19.58 27.49
C LEU A 404 4.86 -20.90 26.76
N VAL A 405 4.07 -20.86 25.71
CA VAL A 405 3.94 -22.00 24.79
C VAL A 405 5.06 -21.88 23.76
N LYS A 406 6.16 -22.59 23.99
CA LYS A 406 7.17 -22.80 22.95
C LYS A 406 6.59 -23.78 21.92
N GLU A 407 6.08 -23.25 20.80
CA GLU A 407 5.91 -24.12 19.64
C GLU A 407 7.31 -24.60 19.23
N LYS A 408 7.47 -25.93 19.11
CA LYS A 408 8.67 -26.51 18.52
C LYS A 408 8.89 -25.84 17.16
N PRO A 409 10.11 -25.39 16.85
CA PRO A 409 10.42 -24.87 15.52
C PRO A 409 10.00 -25.93 14.52
N MET A 410 9.23 -25.52 13.52
CA MET A 410 8.96 -26.37 12.37
C MET A 410 10.33 -26.70 11.80
N ALA A 411 10.80 -27.91 12.00
CA ALA A 411 12.05 -28.36 11.43
C ALA A 411 11.91 -28.10 9.92
N LEU A 412 12.65 -27.11 9.43
CA LEU A 412 12.90 -26.98 8.01
C LEU A 412 13.34 -28.38 7.59
N LYS A 413 12.53 -29.08 6.77
CA LYS A 413 12.98 -30.31 6.13
C LYS A 413 14.36 -29.98 5.62
N LYS A 414 15.37 -30.69 6.12
CA LYS A 414 16.74 -30.54 5.66
C LYS A 414 16.67 -30.49 4.14
N LEU A 415 17.17 -29.42 3.56
CA LEU A 415 17.31 -29.25 2.11
C LEU A 415 18.26 -30.33 1.61
N GLY A 416 17.69 -31.49 1.29
CA GLY A 416 18.48 -32.64 0.85
C GLY A 416 17.69 -33.94 1.01
N GLU A 417 16.57 -34.06 0.32
CA GLU A 417 16.04 -35.30 -0.28
C GLU A 417 15.17 -34.90 -1.47
#